data_aef4e08f8066d93577ff8ce50bd36a96
#
_entry.id   aef4e08f8066d93577ff8ce50bd36a96
#
_cell.length_a   1.000
_cell.length_b   1.000
_cell.length_c   1.000
_cell.angle_alpha   90.00
_cell.angle_beta   90.00
_cell.angle_gamma   90.00
#
_symmetry.space_group_name_H-M   'P 1'
#
loop_
_entity.id
_entity.type
_entity.pdbx_description
1 polymer ?
#
loop_
_entity_poly.entity_id
_entity_poly.type
_entity_poly.pdbx_seq_one_letter_code
_entity_poly.pdbx_strand_id
1 'polypeptide(L)'
;NDAAVAARLMQAEWHRLHRRLLRVAVIDLDVHQGNGTAAIFQDDDTVFTLSMHGAKNFPFRKQAGDLDVDLPDGCTDEPYLEALDDALATLWHLHGVAPPELVFYLAGADPHEGDRLGRLRLTAAGLAERDRRVFDACHDRGIAVAVSMAGGYGRDIDATVAVHLATLQTAFLAWQRRAPTTPQRQVA
;
A
#
# COMPACT_ATOMS: atom_id res chain seq x y z
N ASN A 1 7.06 -12.23 7.95
CA ASN A 1 6.59 -11.17 7.02
C ASN A 1 5.85 -11.81 5.86
N ASP A 2 4.53 -11.72 5.89
CA ASP A 2 3.62 -12.36 4.94
C ASP A 2 3.69 -11.74 3.54
N ALA A 3 3.82 -10.41 3.44
CA ALA A 3 4.00 -9.73 2.16
C ALA A 3 5.29 -10.19 1.45
N ALA A 4 6.38 -10.38 2.20
CA ALA A 4 7.64 -10.88 1.63
C ALA A 4 7.52 -12.33 1.14
N VAL A 5 6.86 -13.20 1.93
CA VAL A 5 6.58 -14.59 1.51
C VAL A 5 5.71 -14.62 0.25
N ALA A 6 4.65 -13.81 0.22
CA ALA A 6 3.75 -13.72 -0.92
C ALA A 6 4.47 -13.19 -2.17
N ALA A 7 5.30 -12.15 -2.04
CA ALA A 7 6.10 -11.61 -3.15
C ALA A 7 7.00 -12.70 -3.77
N ARG A 8 7.75 -13.43 -2.93
CA ARG A 8 8.62 -14.52 -3.40
C ARG A 8 7.85 -15.66 -4.06
N LEU A 9 6.71 -16.05 -3.48
CA LEU A 9 5.86 -17.06 -4.07
C LEU A 9 5.34 -16.62 -5.46
N MET A 10 4.85 -15.38 -5.55
CA MET A 10 4.36 -14.84 -6.83
C MET A 10 5.47 -14.72 -7.88
N GLN A 11 6.69 -14.32 -7.49
CA GLN A 11 7.85 -14.30 -8.38
C GLN A 11 8.18 -15.71 -8.90
N ALA A 12 8.18 -16.71 -8.03
CA ALA A 12 8.46 -18.10 -8.40
C ALA A 12 7.40 -18.66 -9.37
N GLU A 13 6.12 -18.48 -9.05
CA GLU A 13 5.00 -18.94 -9.89
C GLU A 13 4.97 -18.20 -11.24
N TRP A 14 5.21 -16.91 -11.25
CA TRP A 14 5.28 -16.12 -12.47
C TRP A 14 6.41 -16.58 -13.37
N HIS A 15 7.60 -16.81 -12.80
CA HIS A 15 8.73 -17.34 -13.54
C HIS A 15 8.44 -18.74 -14.11
N ARG A 16 7.79 -19.59 -13.33
CA ARG A 16 7.40 -20.93 -13.77
C ARG A 16 6.48 -20.87 -15.01
N LEU A 17 5.53 -19.92 -15.02
CA LEU A 17 4.53 -19.79 -16.09
C LEU A 17 5.03 -18.99 -17.29
N HIS A 18 5.75 -17.91 -17.06
CA HIS A 18 6.08 -16.91 -18.10
C HIS A 18 7.57 -16.86 -18.47
N ARG A 19 8.44 -17.60 -17.76
CA ARG A 19 9.89 -17.64 -17.96
C ARG A 19 10.58 -16.27 -17.90
N ARG A 20 9.99 -15.35 -17.14
CA ARG A 20 10.52 -14.02 -16.89
C ARG A 20 10.30 -13.60 -15.44
N LEU A 21 11.03 -12.59 -15.01
CA LEU A 21 10.93 -12.03 -13.69
C LEU A 21 9.62 -11.24 -13.53
N LEU A 22 8.99 -11.33 -12.34
CA LEU A 22 7.93 -10.46 -11.90
C LEU A 22 8.53 -9.36 -11.01
N ARG A 23 8.34 -8.10 -11.38
CA ARG A 23 8.67 -6.98 -10.52
C ARG A 23 7.50 -6.66 -9.60
N VAL A 24 7.81 -6.47 -8.33
CA VAL A 24 6.82 -6.26 -7.27
C VAL A 24 7.10 -4.92 -6.58
N ALA A 25 6.06 -4.23 -6.13
CA ALA A 25 6.22 -3.17 -5.14
C ALA A 25 5.42 -3.52 -3.88
N VAL A 26 5.97 -3.20 -2.73
CA VAL A 26 5.27 -3.19 -1.44
C VAL A 26 5.04 -1.75 -1.06
N ILE A 27 3.77 -1.33 -1.00
CA ILE A 27 3.35 0.00 -0.54
C ILE A 27 2.80 -0.18 0.86
N ASP A 28 3.59 0.22 1.85
CA ASP A 28 3.25 0.12 3.27
C ASP A 28 2.83 1.50 3.80
N LEU A 29 1.54 1.65 4.09
CA LEU A 29 0.94 2.86 4.64
C LEU A 29 0.39 2.64 6.06
N ASP A 30 0.95 1.67 6.78
CA ASP A 30 0.85 1.57 8.24
C ASP A 30 1.59 2.75 8.90
N VAL A 31 1.16 3.18 10.08
CA VAL A 31 1.81 4.28 10.81
C VAL A 31 3.23 3.92 11.29
N HIS A 32 3.52 2.63 11.39
CA HIS A 32 4.83 2.11 11.75
C HIS A 32 5.63 1.81 10.48
N GLN A 33 6.94 1.98 10.53
CA GLN A 33 7.77 1.62 9.38
C GLN A 33 7.73 0.12 9.10
N GLY A 34 7.60 -0.25 7.84
CA GLY A 34 7.76 -1.62 7.35
C GLY A 34 9.21 -2.10 7.38
N ASN A 35 9.91 -1.94 8.52
CA ASN A 35 11.34 -2.21 8.66
C ASN A 35 11.73 -3.65 8.36
N GLY A 36 10.86 -4.60 8.64
CA GLY A 36 11.10 -6.02 8.31
C GLY A 36 11.05 -6.27 6.79
N THR A 37 10.18 -5.59 6.08
CA THR A 37 10.10 -5.64 4.61
C THR A 37 11.34 -4.99 4.00
N ALA A 38 11.71 -3.79 4.46
CA ALA A 38 12.91 -3.08 4.04
C ALA A 38 14.17 -3.95 4.21
N ALA A 39 14.35 -4.58 5.39
CA ALA A 39 15.50 -5.43 5.66
C ALA A 39 15.56 -6.70 4.78
N ILE A 40 14.40 -7.30 4.45
CA ILE A 40 14.35 -8.52 3.63
C ILE A 40 14.73 -8.22 2.17
N PHE A 41 14.37 -7.05 1.66
CA PHE A 41 14.56 -6.68 0.26
C PHE A 41 15.68 -5.66 0.02
N GLN A 42 16.48 -5.36 1.03
CA GLN A 42 17.52 -4.32 1.01
C GLN A 42 18.45 -4.38 -0.22
N ASP A 43 18.80 -5.59 -0.67
CA ASP A 43 19.72 -5.82 -1.80
C ASP A 43 19.00 -6.44 -3.01
N ASP A 44 17.70 -6.22 -3.15
CA ASP A 44 16.86 -6.85 -4.17
C ASP A 44 16.15 -5.82 -5.05
N ASP A 45 16.68 -5.58 -6.23
CA ASP A 45 16.12 -4.66 -7.23
C ASP A 45 14.82 -5.14 -7.89
N THR A 46 14.33 -6.32 -7.53
CA THR A 46 13.10 -6.91 -8.09
C THR A 46 11.86 -6.64 -7.24
N VAL A 47 12.05 -6.18 -5.99
CA VAL A 47 10.97 -5.80 -5.08
C VAL A 47 11.26 -4.40 -4.54
N PHE A 48 10.46 -3.44 -4.92
CA PHE A 48 10.54 -2.07 -4.42
C PHE A 48 9.74 -1.91 -3.12
N THR A 49 10.34 -1.27 -2.13
CA THR A 49 9.72 -1.01 -0.83
C THR A 49 9.44 0.47 -0.64
N LEU A 50 8.15 0.84 -0.51
CA LEU A 50 7.71 2.16 -0.09
C LEU A 50 7.09 2.06 1.30
N SER A 51 7.59 2.84 2.26
CA SER A 51 6.97 2.97 3.58
C SER A 51 6.73 4.44 3.91
N MET A 52 5.47 4.80 4.19
CA MET A 52 5.11 6.13 4.70
C MET A 52 4.66 5.99 6.15
N HIS A 53 5.42 6.54 7.09
CA HIS A 53 5.23 6.27 8.50
C HIS A 53 5.50 7.48 9.37
N GLY A 54 4.99 7.45 10.61
CA GLY A 54 5.31 8.50 11.58
C GLY A 54 6.79 8.45 11.97
N ALA A 55 7.50 9.57 11.80
CA ALA A 55 8.94 9.69 12.08
C ALA A 55 9.31 9.17 13.48
N LYS A 56 8.44 9.42 14.47
CA LYS A 56 8.64 9.00 15.87
C LYS A 56 7.84 7.76 16.26
N ASN A 57 7.14 7.11 15.32
CA ASN A 57 6.56 5.81 15.56
C ASN A 57 7.62 4.71 15.58
N PHE A 58 7.30 3.57 16.15
CA PHE A 58 8.16 2.38 16.12
C PHE A 58 8.42 1.94 14.66
N PRO A 59 9.60 1.41 14.33
CA PRO A 59 10.79 1.28 15.16
C PRO A 59 11.50 2.63 15.39
N PHE A 60 12.10 2.83 16.58
CA PHE A 60 12.83 4.06 16.87
C PHE A 60 14.14 4.17 16.09
N ARG A 61 14.72 3.04 15.70
CA ARG A 61 15.81 2.96 14.74
C ARG A 61 15.27 2.42 13.43
N LYS A 62 15.13 3.31 12.45
CA LYS A 62 14.60 2.99 11.13
C LYS A 62 15.56 2.09 10.34
N GLN A 63 14.99 1.26 9.47
CA GLN A 63 15.72 0.46 8.48
C GLN A 63 15.55 1.15 7.11
N ALA A 64 16.65 1.41 6.40
CA ALA A 64 16.53 2.00 5.08
C ALA A 64 15.82 1.04 4.11
N GLY A 65 14.75 1.50 3.49
CA GLY A 65 14.09 0.90 2.35
C GLY A 65 14.43 1.66 1.07
N ASP A 66 13.77 1.33 -0.05
CA ASP A 66 13.98 2.05 -1.31
C ASP A 66 13.38 3.45 -1.27
N LEU A 67 12.23 3.61 -0.62
CA LEU A 67 11.60 4.91 -0.40
C LEU A 67 10.92 4.95 0.98
N ASP A 68 11.51 5.71 1.89
CA ASP A 68 10.97 5.97 3.21
C ASP A 68 10.49 7.42 3.30
N VAL A 69 9.25 7.62 3.76
CA VAL A 69 8.65 8.94 3.98
C VAL A 69 8.33 9.12 5.46
N ASP A 70 9.18 9.89 6.13
CA ASP A 70 9.01 10.25 7.53
C ASP A 70 8.00 11.40 7.70
N LEU A 71 6.88 11.10 8.37
CA LEU A 71 5.83 12.09 8.61
C LEU A 71 5.90 12.64 10.05
N PRO A 72 5.71 13.96 10.26
CA PRO A 72 5.76 14.55 11.58
C PRO A 72 4.57 14.12 12.45
N ASP A 73 4.78 14.13 13.78
CA ASP A 73 3.68 13.92 14.73
C ASP A 73 2.53 14.91 14.45
N GLY A 74 1.30 14.41 14.45
CA GLY A 74 0.11 15.23 14.18
C GLY A 74 -0.14 15.54 12.70
N CYS A 75 0.58 14.94 11.76
CA CYS A 75 0.32 15.08 10.32
C CYS A 75 -1.14 14.73 10.02
N THR A 76 -1.85 15.65 9.37
CA THR A 76 -3.27 15.57 9.00
C THR A 76 -3.44 15.14 7.54
N ASP A 77 -4.68 15.08 7.06
CA ASP A 77 -5.04 14.56 5.75
C ASP A 77 -4.27 15.24 4.60
N GLU A 78 -4.32 16.58 4.52
CA GLU A 78 -3.75 17.30 3.38
C GLU A 78 -2.25 17.07 3.21
N PRO A 79 -1.37 17.35 4.20
CA PRO A 79 0.06 17.10 4.04
C PRO A 79 0.42 15.63 3.88
N TYR A 80 -0.38 14.70 4.45
CA TYR A 80 -0.21 13.27 4.22
C TYR A 80 -0.47 12.89 2.77
N LEU A 81 -1.57 13.39 2.20
CA LEU A 81 -2.01 13.07 0.84
C LEU A 81 -1.09 13.71 -0.21
N GLU A 82 -0.53 14.90 0.06
CA GLU A 82 0.52 15.49 -0.79
C GLU A 82 1.78 14.63 -0.79
N ALA A 83 2.24 14.22 0.40
CA ALA A 83 3.40 13.34 0.52
C ALA A 83 3.18 11.97 -0.16
N LEU A 84 1.95 11.44 -0.12
CA LEU A 84 1.58 10.21 -0.83
C LEU A 84 1.66 10.37 -2.35
N ASP A 85 1.15 11.48 -2.89
CA ASP A 85 1.21 11.74 -4.33
C ASP A 85 2.67 11.85 -4.80
N ASP A 86 3.53 12.53 -4.05
CA ASP A 86 4.97 12.64 -4.33
C ASP A 86 5.67 11.27 -4.26
N ALA A 87 5.33 10.46 -3.26
CA ALA A 87 5.88 9.11 -3.10
C ALA A 87 5.47 8.18 -4.25
N LEU A 88 4.19 8.21 -4.64
CA LEU A 88 3.70 7.44 -5.78
C LEU A 88 4.34 7.94 -7.09
N ALA A 89 4.46 9.24 -7.30
CA ALA A 89 5.15 9.80 -8.47
C ALA A 89 6.61 9.35 -8.53
N THR A 90 7.31 9.34 -7.40
CA THR A 90 8.70 8.85 -7.27
C THR A 90 8.80 7.38 -7.62
N LEU A 91 7.93 6.53 -7.06
CA LEU A 91 7.86 5.09 -7.38
C LEU A 91 7.74 4.87 -8.89
N TRP A 92 6.81 5.55 -9.54
CA TRP A 92 6.58 5.39 -10.98
C TRP A 92 7.70 5.96 -11.84
N HIS A 93 8.33 7.05 -11.40
CA HIS A 93 9.47 7.65 -12.11
C HIS A 93 10.69 6.73 -12.08
N LEU A 94 11.06 6.20 -10.93
CA LEU A 94 12.20 5.29 -10.75
C LEU A 94 12.04 3.99 -11.55
N HIS A 95 10.80 3.54 -11.74
CA HIS A 95 10.49 2.29 -12.45
C HIS A 95 9.89 2.50 -13.85
N GLY A 96 10.02 3.70 -14.44
CA GLY A 96 9.43 4.02 -15.75
C GLY A 96 9.83 3.07 -16.89
N VAL A 97 11.02 2.48 -16.81
CA VAL A 97 11.50 1.52 -17.82
C VAL A 97 11.07 0.07 -17.50
N ALA A 98 10.93 -0.25 -16.22
CA ALA A 98 10.55 -1.60 -15.75
C ALA A 98 9.63 -1.49 -14.53
N PRO A 99 8.37 -1.08 -14.73
CA PRO A 99 7.43 -0.86 -13.64
C PRO A 99 7.10 -2.18 -12.92
N PRO A 100 6.68 -2.12 -11.64
CA PRO A 100 6.11 -3.28 -10.96
C PRO A 100 4.82 -3.73 -11.68
N GLU A 101 4.59 -5.02 -11.70
CA GLU A 101 3.39 -5.64 -12.29
C GLU A 101 2.42 -6.13 -11.23
N LEU A 102 2.87 -6.17 -9.99
CA LEU A 102 2.10 -6.51 -8.81
C LEU A 102 2.46 -5.57 -7.66
N VAL A 103 1.45 -5.06 -6.97
CA VAL A 103 1.59 -4.27 -5.76
C VAL A 103 0.98 -5.05 -4.58
N PHE A 104 1.73 -5.19 -3.50
CA PHE A 104 1.19 -5.51 -2.18
C PHE A 104 0.96 -4.20 -1.43
N TYR A 105 -0.29 -3.92 -1.11
CA TYR A 105 -0.70 -2.72 -0.39
C TYR A 105 -1.07 -3.06 1.05
N LEU A 106 -0.27 -2.57 2.02
CA LEU A 106 -0.50 -2.73 3.44
C LEU A 106 -1.27 -1.50 3.95
N ALA A 107 -2.58 -1.65 4.10
CA ALA A 107 -3.50 -0.57 4.43
C ALA A 107 -3.75 -0.49 5.94
N GLY A 108 -2.82 0.11 6.69
CA GLY A 108 -2.96 0.33 8.12
C GLY A 108 -4.12 1.29 8.45
N ALA A 109 -4.88 0.98 9.50
CA ALA A 109 -5.88 1.89 10.07
C ALA A 109 -5.30 2.80 11.17
N ASP A 110 -4.07 2.57 11.58
CA ASP A 110 -3.41 3.26 12.69
C ASP A 110 -2.84 4.68 12.39
N PRO A 111 -2.80 5.18 11.13
CA PRO A 111 -2.65 6.62 10.92
C PRO A 111 -3.87 7.44 11.36
N HIS A 112 -5.01 6.80 11.70
CA HIS A 112 -6.23 7.44 12.16
C HIS A 112 -6.03 8.23 13.44
N GLU A 113 -6.66 9.42 13.55
CA GLU A 113 -6.55 10.32 14.71
C GLU A 113 -7.00 9.69 16.03
N GLY A 114 -7.85 8.68 16.00
CA GLY A 114 -8.35 7.93 17.16
C GLY A 114 -7.44 6.76 17.58
N ASP A 115 -6.34 6.50 16.88
CA ASP A 115 -5.43 5.43 17.23
C ASP A 115 -4.64 5.75 18.51
N ARG A 116 -4.26 4.69 19.26
CA ARG A 116 -3.55 4.85 20.55
C ARG A 116 -2.04 4.80 20.40
N LEU A 117 -1.56 4.16 19.35
CA LEU A 117 -0.14 3.91 19.09
C LEU A 117 0.39 4.81 17.97
N GLY A 118 -0.48 5.15 17.02
CA GLY A 118 -0.19 6.06 15.93
C GLY A 118 -0.01 7.52 16.42
N ARG A 119 0.91 8.23 15.79
CA ARG A 119 1.17 9.65 16.06
C ARG A 119 0.68 10.58 14.97
N LEU A 120 0.07 10.04 13.92
CA LEU A 120 -0.58 10.82 12.86
C LEU A 120 -2.03 11.16 13.25
N ARG A 121 -2.70 11.99 12.46
CA ARG A 121 -4.02 12.53 12.75
C ARG A 121 -4.92 12.53 11.51
N LEU A 122 -4.93 11.43 10.76
CA LEU A 122 -5.80 11.32 9.61
C LEU A 122 -7.24 11.07 10.05
N THR A 123 -8.17 11.68 9.33
CA THR A 123 -9.59 11.36 9.46
C THR A 123 -9.94 10.06 8.74
N ALA A 124 -11.10 9.49 9.01
CA ALA A 124 -11.60 8.35 8.24
C ALA A 124 -11.77 8.70 6.74
N ALA A 125 -12.12 9.94 6.41
CA ALA A 125 -12.20 10.43 5.04
C ALA A 125 -10.81 10.53 4.39
N GLY A 126 -9.81 11.01 5.11
CA GLY A 126 -8.41 11.05 4.65
C GLY A 126 -7.86 9.66 4.36
N LEU A 127 -8.16 8.68 5.22
CA LEU A 127 -7.77 7.28 4.98
C LEU A 127 -8.47 6.67 3.76
N ALA A 128 -9.75 6.94 3.56
CA ALA A 128 -10.47 6.50 2.36
C ALA A 128 -9.90 7.14 1.08
N GLU A 129 -9.53 8.42 1.13
CA GLU A 129 -8.89 9.13 0.02
C GLU A 129 -7.46 8.59 -0.25
N ARG A 130 -6.69 8.28 0.79
CA ARG A 130 -5.40 7.58 0.69
C ARG A 130 -5.55 6.29 -0.12
N ASP A 131 -6.50 5.45 0.26
CA ASP A 131 -6.74 4.16 -0.38
C ASP A 131 -7.17 4.34 -1.83
N ARG A 132 -8.06 5.30 -2.09
CA ARG A 132 -8.49 5.63 -3.45
C ARG A 132 -7.30 6.02 -4.34
N ARG A 133 -6.37 6.88 -3.87
CA ARG A 133 -5.19 7.30 -4.63
C ARG A 133 -4.29 6.14 -4.98
N VAL A 134 -4.04 5.23 -4.04
CA VAL A 134 -3.22 4.02 -4.31
C VAL A 134 -3.89 3.14 -5.38
N PHE A 135 -5.18 2.85 -5.23
CA PHE A 135 -5.89 2.01 -6.19
C PHE A 135 -6.01 2.66 -7.57
N ASP A 136 -6.28 3.96 -7.64
CA ASP A 136 -6.34 4.70 -8.91
C ASP A 136 -4.98 4.73 -9.61
N ALA A 137 -3.91 5.02 -8.88
CA ALA A 137 -2.55 5.04 -9.44
C ALA A 137 -2.13 3.68 -10.03
N CYS A 138 -2.54 2.57 -9.39
CA CYS A 138 -2.31 1.22 -9.92
C CYS A 138 -3.25 0.88 -11.07
N HIS A 139 -4.53 1.27 -11.00
CA HIS A 139 -5.52 1.05 -12.04
C HIS A 139 -5.11 1.68 -13.36
N ASP A 140 -4.71 2.96 -13.33
CA ASP A 140 -4.32 3.73 -14.52
C ASP A 140 -3.10 3.13 -15.23
N ARG A 141 -2.31 2.33 -14.52
CA ARG A 141 -1.12 1.64 -15.05
C ARG A 141 -1.37 0.17 -15.36
N GLY A 142 -2.59 -0.32 -15.14
CA GLY A 142 -2.91 -1.73 -15.36
C GLY A 142 -2.26 -2.68 -14.34
N ILE A 143 -1.76 -2.18 -13.20
CA ILE A 143 -1.04 -2.97 -12.19
C ILE A 143 -2.02 -3.69 -11.27
N ALA A 144 -1.77 -4.97 -10.99
CA ALA A 144 -2.55 -5.74 -10.02
C ALA A 144 -2.20 -5.33 -8.59
N VAL A 145 -3.21 -5.28 -7.71
CA VAL A 145 -3.05 -4.94 -6.30
C VAL A 145 -3.60 -6.07 -5.43
N ALA A 146 -2.77 -6.54 -4.50
CA ALA A 146 -3.19 -7.37 -3.39
C ALA A 146 -3.17 -6.51 -2.12
N VAL A 147 -4.34 -6.17 -1.61
CA VAL A 147 -4.47 -5.35 -0.39
C VAL A 147 -4.61 -6.24 0.83
N SER A 148 -3.94 -5.88 1.93
CA SER A 148 -4.12 -6.47 3.24
C SER A 148 -4.40 -5.39 4.29
N MET A 149 -5.16 -5.77 5.31
CA MET A 149 -5.21 -4.99 6.54
C MET A 149 -3.82 -5.00 7.19
N ALA A 150 -3.49 -3.92 7.88
CA ALA A 150 -2.30 -3.81 8.71
C ALA A 150 -2.69 -3.30 10.10
N GLY A 151 -1.91 -2.44 10.77
CA GLY A 151 -2.18 -1.95 12.11
C GLY A 151 -3.53 -1.25 12.26
N GLY A 152 -3.98 -1.16 13.51
CA GLY A 152 -5.21 -0.49 13.90
C GLY A 152 -5.54 -0.79 15.35
N TYR A 153 -5.18 0.15 16.23
CA TYR A 153 -5.28 0.03 17.70
C TYR A 153 -6.11 1.17 18.28
N GLY A 154 -7.19 1.53 17.58
CA GLY A 154 -8.10 2.60 17.97
C GLY A 154 -8.67 2.41 19.38
N ARG A 155 -9.01 3.53 20.04
CA ARG A 155 -9.74 3.49 21.31
C ARG A 155 -11.15 2.97 21.11
N ASP A 156 -11.74 3.30 19.98
CA ASP A 156 -13.00 2.79 19.50
C ASP A 156 -12.72 1.73 18.42
N ILE A 157 -13.08 0.50 18.74
CA ILE A 157 -12.89 -0.64 17.82
C ILE A 157 -13.80 -0.54 16.61
N ASP A 158 -15.01 -0.01 16.77
CA ASP A 158 -15.97 0.12 15.66
C ASP A 158 -15.47 1.15 14.64
N ALA A 159 -14.82 2.23 15.09
CA ALA A 159 -14.15 3.19 14.22
C ALA A 159 -13.00 2.53 13.43
N THR A 160 -12.19 1.70 14.09
CA THR A 160 -11.11 0.95 13.43
C THR A 160 -11.65 -0.02 12.38
N VAL A 161 -12.71 -0.75 12.72
CA VAL A 161 -13.40 -1.68 11.79
C VAL A 161 -13.99 -0.92 10.60
N ALA A 162 -14.58 0.27 10.84
CA ALA A 162 -15.13 1.11 9.78
C ALA A 162 -14.06 1.56 8.78
N VAL A 163 -12.86 1.91 9.25
CA VAL A 163 -11.71 2.25 8.39
C VAL A 163 -11.32 1.06 7.52
N HIS A 164 -11.10 -0.12 8.11
CA HIS A 164 -10.76 -1.31 7.32
C HIS A 164 -11.85 -1.71 6.33
N LEU A 165 -13.12 -1.56 6.72
CA LEU A 165 -14.24 -1.82 5.82
C LEU A 165 -14.25 -0.85 4.63
N ALA A 166 -13.98 0.45 4.87
CA ALA A 166 -13.86 1.45 3.80
C ALA A 166 -12.72 1.10 2.82
N THR A 167 -11.58 0.63 3.31
CA THR A 167 -10.47 0.13 2.48
C THR A 167 -10.93 -1.01 1.56
N LEU A 168 -11.62 -2.03 2.11
CA LEU A 168 -12.12 -3.17 1.33
C LEU A 168 -13.19 -2.75 0.32
N GLN A 169 -14.07 -1.80 0.68
CA GLN A 169 -15.06 -1.24 -0.24
C GLN A 169 -14.38 -0.49 -1.39
N THR A 170 -13.37 0.33 -1.12
CA THR A 170 -12.59 1.05 -2.12
C THR A 170 -11.86 0.09 -3.06
N ALA A 171 -11.26 -0.97 -2.51
CA ALA A 171 -10.63 -2.04 -3.28
C ALA A 171 -11.63 -2.74 -4.21
N PHE A 172 -12.82 -3.07 -3.71
CA PHE A 172 -13.88 -3.71 -4.49
C PHE A 172 -14.37 -2.83 -5.65
N LEU A 173 -14.58 -1.54 -5.39
CA LEU A 173 -14.95 -0.58 -6.43
C LEU A 173 -13.87 -0.44 -7.51
N ALA A 174 -12.60 -0.40 -7.10
CA ALA A 174 -11.47 -0.38 -8.04
C ALA A 174 -11.40 -1.66 -8.88
N TRP A 175 -11.64 -2.82 -8.28
CA TRP A 175 -11.70 -4.10 -8.98
C TRP A 175 -12.85 -4.14 -10.01
N GLN A 176 -14.03 -3.65 -9.65
CA GLN A 176 -15.18 -3.60 -10.58
C GLN A 176 -14.89 -2.77 -11.82
N ARG A 177 -14.16 -1.65 -11.69
CA ARG A 177 -13.73 -0.82 -12.83
C ARG A 177 -12.76 -1.56 -13.76
N ARG A 178 -12.00 -2.53 -13.24
CA ARG A 178 -11.01 -3.31 -13.96
C ARG A 178 -11.59 -4.56 -14.64
N ALA A 179 -12.69 -5.09 -14.13
CA ALA A 179 -13.34 -6.27 -14.69
C ALA A 179 -13.81 -5.95 -16.13
N PRO A 180 -13.42 -6.75 -17.15
CA PRO A 180 -13.97 -6.59 -18.48
C PRO A 180 -15.49 -6.73 -18.36
N THR A 181 -16.23 -5.77 -18.93
CA THR A 181 -17.67 -5.89 -19.09
C THR A 181 -17.94 -7.20 -19.81
N THR A 182 -18.44 -8.20 -19.09
CA THR A 182 -18.80 -9.49 -19.67
C THR A 182 -19.82 -9.19 -20.79
N PRO A 183 -19.57 -9.60 -22.05
CA PRO A 183 -20.57 -9.43 -23.08
C PRO A 183 -21.83 -10.15 -22.59
N GLN A 184 -22.94 -9.43 -22.50
CA GLN A 184 -24.24 -10.06 -22.25
C GLN A 184 -24.39 -11.17 -23.29
N ARG A 185 -24.40 -12.44 -22.85
CA ARG A 185 -24.82 -13.53 -23.70
C ARG A 185 -26.21 -13.17 -24.21
N GLN A 186 -26.31 -12.74 -25.47
CA GLN A 186 -27.57 -12.74 -26.15
C GLN A 186 -28.05 -14.19 -26.18
N VAL A 187 -29.04 -14.49 -25.35
CA VAL A 187 -29.78 -15.73 -25.42
C VAL A 187 -30.62 -15.62 -26.70
N ALA A 188 -30.19 -16.37 -27.71
CA ALA A 188 -30.94 -16.60 -28.92
C ALA A 188 -32.03 -17.65 -28.64
#